data_eba7730975fafe71069b492d88be4cf6
#
_entry.id   eba7730975fafe71069b492d88be4cf6
#
_cell.length_a   1.000
_cell.length_b   1.000
_cell.length_c   1.000
_cell.angle_alpha   90.00
_cell.angle_beta   90.00
_cell.angle_gamma   90.00
#
_symmetry.space_group_name_H-M   'P 1'
#
loop_
_entity.id
_entity.type
_entity.pdbx_description
1 polymer ?
#
loop_
_entity_poly.entity_id
_entity_poly.type
_entity_poly.pdbx_seq_one_letter_code
_entity_poly.pdbx_strand_id
1 'polypeptide(L)'
;LAPSSALEHGGHVWGEAGEGTTQGDPPAGALFSVAWHPQLRELDAKVAAVGGAARAGMDDLYVCGPREVVFPAVEVFWAEVLQVCQLQLERSKTEVFSWGELPAGTPPGLARAGTLLEGVFQPGFILYGIPVGTPEYVKHHLSLKVKEVAREVEQVLDVLKGEGQAIWTIARASTVMKLDYHLSLCYPTDMEVAAREMDRLL
;
A
#
# COMPACT_ATOMS: atom_id res chain seq x y z
N LEU A 1 -20.77 -21.35 17.23
CA LEU A 1 -19.31 -21.20 17.35
C LEU A 1 -18.67 -22.27 16.49
N ALA A 2 -17.97 -21.90 15.44
CA ALA A 2 -17.14 -22.81 14.67
C ALA A 2 -16.01 -23.31 15.57
N PRO A 3 -15.60 -24.59 15.46
CA PRO A 3 -14.48 -25.10 16.22
C PRO A 3 -13.22 -24.29 15.84
N SER A 4 -12.43 -23.92 16.84
CA SER A 4 -11.12 -23.28 16.63
C SER A 4 -10.26 -24.21 15.77
N SER A 5 -9.71 -23.71 14.66
CA SER A 5 -8.74 -24.46 13.86
C SER A 5 -7.34 -24.13 14.36
N ALA A 6 -6.60 -25.16 14.78
CA ALA A 6 -5.20 -25.00 15.11
C ALA A 6 -4.39 -24.75 13.83
N LEU A 7 -3.54 -23.71 13.86
CA LEU A 7 -2.55 -23.46 12.82
C LEU A 7 -1.31 -24.31 13.14
N GLU A 8 -1.12 -25.40 12.40
CA GLU A 8 -0.01 -26.33 12.60
C GLU A 8 0.99 -26.26 11.43
N HIS A 9 2.28 -26.24 11.76
CA HIS A 9 3.34 -26.42 10.78
C HIS A 9 4.49 -27.23 11.40
N GLY A 10 4.90 -28.31 10.75
CA GLY A 10 5.99 -29.18 11.21
C GLY A 10 5.70 -29.86 12.56
N GLY A 11 4.42 -30.11 12.91
CA GLY A 11 4.02 -30.71 14.18
C GLY A 11 4.00 -29.74 15.37
N HIS A 12 4.18 -28.44 15.13
CA HIS A 12 4.04 -27.38 16.15
C HIS A 12 2.76 -26.59 15.91
N VAL A 13 1.96 -26.38 16.98
CA VAL A 13 0.82 -25.47 16.97
C VAL A 13 1.34 -24.06 17.13
N TRP A 14 1.11 -23.22 16.11
CA TRP A 14 1.53 -21.80 16.11
C TRP A 14 0.47 -20.86 16.68
N GLY A 15 -0.77 -21.33 16.75
CA GLY A 15 -1.89 -20.57 17.28
C GLY A 15 -3.23 -21.26 16.98
N GLU A 16 -4.28 -20.77 17.59
CA GLU A 16 -5.65 -21.16 17.30
C GLU A 16 -6.40 -20.01 16.64
N ALA A 17 -7.01 -20.24 15.48
CA ALA A 17 -7.92 -19.30 14.85
C ALA A 17 -9.33 -19.54 15.39
N GLY A 18 -9.76 -18.74 16.35
CA GLY A 18 -11.09 -18.85 16.97
C GLY A 18 -12.14 -17.97 16.30
N GLU A 19 -11.73 -16.87 15.64
CA GLU A 19 -12.61 -15.88 15.03
C GLU A 19 -11.99 -15.35 13.73
N GLY A 20 -12.85 -14.85 12.82
CA GLY A 20 -12.45 -14.25 11.57
C GLY A 20 -12.19 -15.24 10.44
N THR A 21 -11.40 -14.82 9.48
CA THR A 21 -10.99 -15.60 8.30
C THR A 21 -9.47 -15.70 8.24
N THR A 22 -8.99 -16.85 7.74
CA THR A 22 -7.55 -17.06 7.57
C THR A 22 -7.06 -16.31 6.32
N GLN A 23 -5.88 -15.68 6.42
CA GLN A 23 -5.25 -15.05 5.26
C GLN A 23 -5.03 -16.08 4.14
N GLY A 24 -5.53 -15.77 2.95
CA GLY A 24 -5.50 -16.66 1.79
C GLY A 24 -6.79 -17.44 1.54
N ASP A 25 -7.76 -17.44 2.48
CA ASP A 25 -9.08 -18.01 2.21
C ASP A 25 -9.81 -17.20 1.12
N PRO A 26 -10.43 -17.84 0.12
CA PRO A 26 -11.09 -17.14 -0.98
C PRO A 26 -12.13 -16.09 -0.54
N PRO A 27 -12.98 -16.29 0.49
CA PRO A 27 -13.94 -15.28 0.94
C PRO A 27 -13.36 -14.23 1.90
N ALA A 28 -12.12 -14.40 2.38
CA ALA A 28 -11.56 -13.55 3.45
C ALA A 28 -11.59 -12.06 3.12
N GLY A 29 -11.14 -11.67 1.91
CA GLY A 29 -11.14 -10.28 1.49
C GLY A 29 -12.55 -9.67 1.40
N ALA A 30 -13.52 -10.43 0.90
CA ALA A 30 -14.90 -9.97 0.82
C ALA A 30 -15.53 -9.80 2.22
N LEU A 31 -15.33 -10.78 3.11
CA LEU A 31 -15.85 -10.73 4.47
C LEU A 31 -15.20 -9.61 5.28
N PHE A 32 -13.89 -9.41 5.14
CA PHE A 32 -13.18 -8.27 5.74
C PHE A 32 -13.78 -6.94 5.28
N SER A 33 -13.97 -6.77 3.97
CA SER A 33 -14.53 -5.54 3.40
C SER A 33 -15.96 -5.27 3.87
N VAL A 34 -16.79 -6.31 4.02
CA VAL A 34 -18.16 -6.20 4.50
C VAL A 34 -18.21 -5.84 5.99
N ALA A 35 -17.28 -6.33 6.79
CA ALA A 35 -17.30 -6.14 8.26
C ALA A 35 -17.24 -4.67 8.68
N TRP A 36 -16.47 -3.84 8.00
CA TRP A 36 -16.30 -2.41 8.32
C TRP A 36 -16.94 -1.45 7.32
N HIS A 37 -17.64 -2.00 6.31
CA HIS A 37 -18.29 -1.21 5.28
C HIS A 37 -19.29 -0.16 5.81
N PRO A 38 -20.13 -0.43 6.82
CA PRO A 38 -21.03 0.57 7.37
C PRO A 38 -20.30 1.81 7.91
N GLN A 39 -19.23 1.61 8.66
CA GLN A 39 -18.40 2.67 9.24
C GLN A 39 -17.68 3.47 8.13
N LEU A 40 -17.17 2.78 7.11
CA LEU A 40 -16.56 3.42 5.94
C LEU A 40 -17.54 4.30 5.18
N ARG A 41 -18.77 3.84 4.99
CA ARG A 41 -19.83 4.66 4.36
C ARG A 41 -20.16 5.90 5.16
N GLU A 42 -20.22 5.79 6.48
CA GLU A 42 -20.46 6.94 7.34
C GLU A 42 -19.31 7.96 7.28
N LEU A 43 -18.06 7.48 7.31
CA LEU A 43 -16.87 8.31 7.12
C LEU A 43 -16.91 9.02 5.75
N ASP A 44 -17.16 8.27 4.66
CA ASP A 44 -17.24 8.84 3.30
C ASP A 44 -18.36 9.91 3.22
N ALA A 45 -19.52 9.66 3.78
CA ALA A 45 -20.62 10.63 3.80
C ALA A 45 -20.23 11.94 4.54
N LYS A 46 -19.54 11.82 5.69
CA LYS A 46 -19.07 12.97 6.47
C LYS A 46 -18.09 13.84 5.67
N VAL A 47 -17.09 13.21 5.04
CA VAL A 47 -16.07 13.96 4.29
C VAL A 47 -16.59 14.42 2.91
N ALA A 48 -17.45 13.66 2.26
CA ALA A 48 -18.06 14.04 0.98
C ALA A 48 -18.93 15.29 1.08
N ALA A 49 -19.57 15.52 2.23
CA ALA A 49 -20.36 16.73 2.49
C ALA A 49 -19.55 18.03 2.36
N VAL A 50 -18.23 17.96 2.43
CA VAL A 50 -17.29 19.09 2.29
C VAL A 50 -16.39 18.96 1.06
N GLY A 51 -16.76 18.12 0.10
CA GLY A 51 -16.00 17.92 -1.13
C GLY A 51 -14.80 16.97 -1.00
N GLY A 52 -14.72 16.22 0.11
CA GLY A 52 -13.71 15.19 0.32
C GLY A 52 -14.15 13.81 -0.18
N ALA A 53 -13.39 12.79 0.15
CA ALA A 53 -13.73 11.39 -0.10
C ALA A 53 -12.98 10.47 0.87
N ALA A 54 -13.57 9.30 1.19
CA ALA A 54 -12.91 8.18 1.85
C ALA A 54 -13.00 6.94 0.95
N ARG A 55 -11.86 6.26 0.76
CA ARG A 55 -11.78 5.03 -0.05
C ARG A 55 -10.91 4.02 0.67
N ALA A 56 -11.34 2.78 0.61
CA ALA A 56 -10.58 1.67 1.19
C ALA A 56 -10.32 0.58 0.15
N GLY A 57 -9.16 -0.02 0.24
CA GLY A 57 -8.80 -1.21 -0.49
C GLY A 57 -8.14 -2.20 0.46
N MET A 58 -8.87 -3.24 0.81
CA MET A 58 -8.50 -4.18 1.86
C MET A 58 -8.28 -3.44 3.20
N ASP A 59 -7.10 -3.48 3.75
CA ASP A 59 -6.66 -2.83 5.00
C ASP A 59 -6.18 -1.38 4.83
N ASP A 60 -5.95 -0.94 3.61
CA ASP A 60 -5.54 0.43 3.32
C ASP A 60 -6.75 1.38 3.26
N LEU A 61 -6.72 2.45 4.03
CA LEU A 61 -7.72 3.52 4.04
C LEU A 61 -7.10 4.85 3.59
N TYR A 62 -7.72 5.48 2.61
CA TYR A 62 -7.35 6.79 2.10
C TYR A 62 -8.49 7.77 2.32
N VAL A 63 -8.21 8.88 3.00
CA VAL A 63 -9.20 9.94 3.27
C VAL A 63 -8.64 11.27 2.82
N CYS A 64 -9.38 12.00 2.02
CA CYS A 64 -9.01 13.33 1.57
C CYS A 64 -10.11 14.35 1.87
N GLY A 65 -9.72 15.59 2.13
CA GLY A 65 -10.64 16.70 2.40
C GLY A 65 -10.02 17.75 3.34
N PRO A 66 -10.82 18.75 3.75
CA PRO A 66 -10.39 19.74 4.71
C PRO A 66 -10.02 19.10 6.06
N ARG A 67 -8.86 19.44 6.60
CA ARG A 67 -8.31 18.86 7.83
C ARG A 67 -9.25 18.98 9.04
N GLU A 68 -9.99 20.10 9.08
CA GLU A 68 -10.95 20.40 10.17
C GLU A 68 -12.10 19.38 10.24
N VAL A 69 -12.38 18.69 9.14
CA VAL A 69 -13.39 17.64 9.04
C VAL A 69 -12.74 16.27 9.04
N VAL A 70 -11.65 16.08 8.27
CA VAL A 70 -11.00 14.78 8.11
C VAL A 70 -10.45 14.26 9.44
N PHE A 71 -9.69 15.05 10.19
CA PHE A 71 -9.07 14.55 11.42
C PHE A 71 -10.09 14.10 12.47
N PRO A 72 -11.10 14.91 12.85
CA PRO A 72 -12.13 14.43 13.77
C PRO A 72 -12.93 13.24 13.25
N ALA A 73 -13.27 13.22 11.94
CA ALA A 73 -14.05 12.14 11.37
C ALA A 73 -13.29 10.80 11.38
N VAL A 74 -11.99 10.85 11.10
CA VAL A 74 -11.11 9.66 11.14
C VAL A 74 -10.92 9.16 12.57
N GLU A 75 -10.76 10.02 13.57
CA GLU A 75 -10.66 9.59 14.98
C GLU A 75 -11.95 8.89 15.44
N VAL A 76 -13.13 9.40 15.09
CA VAL A 76 -14.40 8.75 15.38
C VAL A 76 -14.50 7.40 14.68
N PHE A 77 -14.17 7.35 13.39
CA PHE A 77 -14.17 6.12 12.60
C PHE A 77 -13.27 5.03 13.24
N TRP A 78 -12.05 5.38 13.67
CA TRP A 78 -11.15 4.43 14.31
C TRP A 78 -11.70 3.88 15.63
N ALA A 79 -12.35 4.72 16.43
CA ALA A 79 -12.98 4.28 17.66
C ALA A 79 -14.13 3.31 17.39
N GLU A 80 -14.97 3.59 16.40
CA GLU A 80 -16.08 2.74 15.98
C GLU A 80 -15.61 1.40 15.41
N VAL A 81 -14.62 1.40 14.52
CA VAL A 81 -14.06 0.19 13.92
C VAL A 81 -13.39 -0.70 14.96
N LEU A 82 -12.67 -0.12 15.94
CA LEU A 82 -12.13 -0.87 17.06
C LEU A 82 -13.24 -1.53 17.88
N GLN A 83 -14.30 -0.79 18.18
CA GLN A 83 -15.41 -1.28 18.99
C GLN A 83 -16.21 -2.38 18.31
N VAL A 84 -16.50 -2.23 17.01
CA VAL A 84 -17.40 -3.12 16.25
C VAL A 84 -16.66 -4.30 15.63
N CYS A 85 -15.50 -4.04 15.02
CA CYS A 85 -14.75 -5.02 14.23
C CYS A 85 -13.49 -5.55 14.94
N GLN A 86 -13.15 -5.02 16.12
CA GLN A 86 -11.91 -5.32 16.86
C GLN A 86 -10.63 -5.01 16.04
N LEU A 87 -10.73 -4.15 15.02
CA LEU A 87 -9.61 -3.73 14.19
C LEU A 87 -8.94 -2.51 14.84
N GLN A 88 -7.64 -2.59 15.02
CA GLN A 88 -6.84 -1.50 15.55
C GLN A 88 -6.05 -0.82 14.44
N LEU A 89 -6.13 0.52 14.39
CA LEU A 89 -5.28 1.29 13.51
C LEU A 89 -3.83 1.27 13.98
N GLU A 90 -2.92 1.01 13.05
CA GLU A 90 -1.48 1.15 13.27
C GLU A 90 -1.04 2.59 12.96
N ARG A 91 -1.01 3.43 14.01
CA ARG A 91 -0.66 4.87 13.86
C ARG A 91 0.74 5.10 13.30
N SER A 92 1.69 4.23 13.60
CA SER A 92 3.07 4.34 13.12
C SER A 92 3.19 4.15 11.59
N LYS A 93 2.19 3.52 10.96
CA LYS A 93 2.09 3.32 9.51
C LYS A 93 1.12 4.29 8.83
N THR A 94 0.44 5.13 9.63
CA THR A 94 -0.52 6.10 9.10
C THR A 94 0.19 7.43 8.84
N GLU A 95 0.04 7.95 7.64
CA GLU A 95 0.71 9.15 7.19
C GLU A 95 -0.27 10.23 6.76
N VAL A 96 0.14 11.48 6.90
CA VAL A 96 -0.62 12.65 6.42
C VAL A 96 0.12 13.27 5.25
N PHE A 97 -0.50 13.21 4.08
CA PHE A 97 0.01 13.88 2.89
C PHE A 97 -0.43 15.35 2.84
N SER A 98 0.52 16.23 2.59
CA SER A 98 0.27 17.63 2.23
C SER A 98 1.40 18.16 1.35
N TRP A 99 1.06 19.03 0.39
CA TRP A 99 2.07 19.68 -0.47
C TRP A 99 3.00 20.61 0.30
N GLY A 100 2.50 21.26 1.37
CA GLY A 100 3.26 22.12 2.24
C GLY A 100 3.74 21.43 3.52
N GLU A 101 3.82 22.19 4.59
CA GLU A 101 4.12 21.65 5.93
C GLU A 101 3.01 20.75 6.44
N LEU A 102 3.32 19.98 7.49
CA LEU A 102 2.33 19.17 8.15
C LEU A 102 1.20 20.07 8.69
N PRO A 103 -0.08 19.77 8.37
CA PRO A 103 -1.19 20.64 8.78
C PRO A 103 -1.26 20.81 10.29
N ALA A 104 -1.53 22.03 10.75
CA ALA A 104 -1.77 22.27 12.18
C ALA A 104 -2.96 21.44 12.67
N GLY A 105 -2.85 20.87 13.87
CA GLY A 105 -3.86 19.98 14.43
C GLY A 105 -3.78 18.54 13.94
N THR A 106 -2.72 18.16 13.24
CA THR A 106 -2.45 16.75 12.91
C THR A 106 -2.43 15.92 14.20
N PRO A 107 -3.18 14.80 14.25
CA PRO A 107 -3.21 13.92 15.42
C PRO A 107 -1.81 13.44 15.81
N PRO A 108 -1.54 13.31 17.13
CA PRO A 108 -0.25 12.84 17.60
C PRO A 108 0.11 11.45 17.06
N GLY A 109 1.37 11.24 16.71
CA GLY A 109 1.88 9.95 16.24
C GLY A 109 1.70 9.71 14.74
N LEU A 110 1.08 10.64 13.99
CA LEU A 110 1.03 10.58 12.54
C LEU A 110 2.25 11.30 11.95
N ALA A 111 2.88 10.68 10.96
CA ALA A 111 4.00 11.26 10.22
C ALA A 111 3.54 12.02 8.97
N ARG A 112 4.36 12.92 8.49
CA ARG A 112 4.17 13.53 7.17
C ARG A 112 4.60 12.55 6.09
N ALA A 113 3.72 12.30 5.12
CA ALA A 113 4.01 11.45 3.98
C ALA A 113 5.04 12.10 3.04
N GLY A 114 6.10 11.36 2.74
CA GLY A 114 7.18 11.82 1.86
C GLY A 114 8.52 11.19 2.20
N THR A 115 9.56 11.66 1.52
CA THR A 115 10.94 11.18 1.72
C THR A 115 11.93 12.34 1.69
N LEU A 116 13.07 12.17 2.34
CA LEU A 116 14.17 13.12 2.32
C LEU A 116 15.14 12.73 1.19
N LEU A 117 15.27 13.59 0.17
CA LEU A 117 16.20 13.40 -0.94
C LEU A 117 17.24 14.54 -0.91
N GLU A 118 18.51 14.20 -0.77
CA GLU A 118 19.63 15.16 -0.74
C GLU A 118 19.40 16.33 0.24
N GLY A 119 18.77 16.06 1.39
CA GLY A 119 18.47 17.06 2.40
C GLY A 119 17.19 17.88 2.15
N VAL A 120 16.46 17.63 1.05
CA VAL A 120 15.20 18.28 0.73
C VAL A 120 14.04 17.30 0.92
N PHE A 121 13.02 17.69 1.68
CA PHE A 121 11.84 16.86 1.88
C PHE A 121 10.95 16.89 0.63
N GLN A 122 10.71 15.71 0.06
CA GLN A 122 9.83 15.52 -1.09
C GLN A 122 8.50 14.92 -0.63
N PRO A 123 7.39 15.70 -0.67
CA PRO A 123 6.08 15.18 -0.34
C PRO A 123 5.63 14.09 -1.31
N GLY A 124 5.11 12.99 -0.77
CA GLY A 124 4.58 11.91 -1.59
C GLY A 124 4.10 10.74 -0.74
N PHE A 125 3.30 9.88 -1.31
CA PHE A 125 2.80 8.65 -0.69
C PHE A 125 2.54 7.59 -1.75
N ILE A 126 2.27 6.37 -1.32
CA ILE A 126 1.94 5.27 -2.21
C ILE A 126 0.44 5.03 -2.16
N LEU A 127 -0.23 5.14 -3.31
CA LEU A 127 -1.65 4.85 -3.50
C LEU A 127 -1.79 3.54 -4.27
N TYR A 128 -2.17 2.46 -3.61
CA TYR A 128 -2.28 1.13 -4.24
C TYR A 128 -1.04 0.71 -5.04
N GLY A 129 0.14 0.97 -4.48
CA GLY A 129 1.42 0.66 -5.12
C GLY A 129 1.93 1.72 -6.10
N ILE A 130 1.14 2.75 -6.41
CA ILE A 130 1.54 3.85 -7.31
C ILE A 130 2.04 5.04 -6.50
N PRO A 131 3.24 5.57 -6.81
CA PRO A 131 3.74 6.77 -6.16
C PRO A 131 2.96 8.03 -6.62
N VAL A 132 2.51 8.80 -5.65
CA VAL A 132 1.82 10.08 -5.83
C VAL A 132 2.56 11.15 -5.04
N GLY A 133 2.96 12.23 -5.68
CA GLY A 133 3.72 13.29 -5.00
C GLY A 133 4.45 14.21 -5.98
N THR A 134 5.56 14.80 -5.51
CA THR A 134 6.44 15.59 -6.39
C THR A 134 7.08 14.71 -7.45
N PRO A 135 7.46 15.25 -8.63
CA PRO A 135 8.20 14.49 -9.64
C PRO A 135 9.45 13.81 -9.09
N GLU A 136 10.16 14.45 -8.18
CA GLU A 136 11.35 13.92 -7.52
C GLU A 136 11.02 12.70 -6.65
N TYR A 137 9.92 12.76 -5.89
CA TYR A 137 9.44 11.63 -5.10
C TYR A 137 9.06 10.44 -6.00
N VAL A 138 8.30 10.70 -7.07
CA VAL A 138 7.86 9.66 -8.03
C VAL A 138 9.08 9.00 -8.70
N LYS A 139 10.00 9.79 -9.25
CA LYS A 139 11.22 9.31 -9.90
C LYS A 139 12.09 8.48 -8.95
N HIS A 140 12.23 8.94 -7.70
CA HIS A 140 12.97 8.20 -6.68
C HIS A 140 12.34 6.84 -6.40
N HIS A 141 11.01 6.79 -6.19
CA HIS A 141 10.29 5.53 -5.96
C HIS A 141 10.46 4.57 -7.13
N LEU A 142 10.29 5.06 -8.37
CA LEU A 142 10.46 4.25 -9.58
C LEU A 142 11.90 3.72 -9.72
N SER A 143 12.90 4.52 -9.40
CA SER A 143 14.31 4.06 -9.39
C SER A 143 14.55 2.94 -8.36
N LEU A 144 13.93 3.05 -7.16
CA LEU A 144 14.00 1.97 -6.17
C LEU A 144 13.34 0.68 -6.70
N LYS A 145 12.22 0.81 -7.40
CA LYS A 145 11.51 -0.34 -7.99
C LYS A 145 12.35 -1.02 -9.09
N VAL A 146 13.00 -0.26 -9.96
CA VAL A 146 13.94 -0.82 -10.97
C VAL A 146 15.11 -1.54 -10.28
N LYS A 147 15.68 -0.99 -9.22
CA LYS A 147 16.76 -1.65 -8.46
C LYS A 147 16.29 -2.95 -7.79
N GLU A 148 15.05 -2.99 -7.30
CA GLU A 148 14.44 -4.22 -6.78
C GLU A 148 14.35 -5.28 -7.87
N VAL A 149 13.83 -4.92 -9.05
CA VAL A 149 13.73 -5.82 -10.20
C VAL A 149 15.11 -6.29 -10.68
N ALA A 150 16.11 -5.39 -10.75
CA ALA A 150 17.47 -5.74 -11.11
C ALA A 150 18.05 -6.83 -10.20
N ARG A 151 17.86 -6.68 -8.88
CA ARG A 151 18.33 -7.67 -7.90
C ARG A 151 17.63 -9.02 -8.07
N GLU A 152 16.33 -9.03 -8.37
CA GLU A 152 15.62 -10.28 -8.65
C GLU A 152 16.11 -10.96 -9.93
N VAL A 153 16.39 -10.17 -10.98
CA VAL A 153 17.00 -10.70 -12.23
C VAL A 153 18.35 -11.34 -11.93
N GLU A 154 19.23 -10.68 -11.17
CA GLU A 154 20.52 -11.24 -10.76
C GLU A 154 20.34 -12.56 -10.01
N GLN A 155 19.39 -12.65 -9.08
CA GLN A 155 19.09 -13.88 -8.33
C GLN A 155 18.61 -15.00 -9.25
N VAL A 156 17.72 -14.70 -10.21
CA VAL A 156 17.22 -15.68 -11.20
C VAL A 156 18.37 -16.18 -12.08
N LEU A 157 19.25 -15.29 -12.55
CA LEU A 157 20.41 -15.64 -13.35
C LEU A 157 21.40 -16.53 -12.59
N ASP A 158 21.60 -16.27 -11.31
CA ASP A 158 22.52 -17.07 -10.48
C ASP A 158 21.95 -18.47 -10.20
N VAL A 159 20.66 -18.58 -9.86
CA VAL A 159 20.00 -19.86 -9.55
C VAL A 159 19.82 -20.72 -10.80
N LEU A 160 19.47 -20.11 -11.94
CA LEU A 160 19.20 -20.83 -13.20
C LEU A 160 20.38 -20.81 -14.16
N LYS A 161 21.59 -20.82 -13.65
CA LYS A 161 22.81 -20.78 -14.44
C LYS A 161 22.88 -21.89 -15.52
N GLY A 162 22.86 -21.48 -16.79
CA GLY A 162 22.84 -22.42 -17.92
C GLY A 162 21.46 -22.78 -18.47
N GLU A 163 20.37 -22.45 -17.76
CA GLU A 163 18.99 -22.77 -18.15
C GLU A 163 18.35 -21.60 -18.93
N GLY A 164 18.91 -21.24 -20.10
CA GLY A 164 18.51 -20.04 -20.85
C GLY A 164 17.01 -19.96 -21.18
N GLN A 165 16.35 -21.10 -21.46
CA GLN A 165 14.92 -21.11 -21.73
C GLN A 165 14.08 -20.80 -20.48
N ALA A 166 14.49 -21.30 -19.31
CA ALA A 166 13.82 -21.01 -18.05
C ALA A 166 13.98 -19.53 -17.68
N ILE A 167 15.21 -18.98 -17.81
CA ILE A 167 15.50 -17.55 -17.60
C ILE A 167 14.61 -16.69 -18.51
N TRP A 168 14.56 -17.00 -19.82
CA TRP A 168 13.72 -16.26 -20.77
C TRP A 168 12.23 -16.31 -20.39
N THR A 169 11.73 -17.46 -19.99
CA THR A 169 10.33 -17.65 -19.60
C THR A 169 9.99 -16.78 -18.38
N ILE A 170 10.84 -16.78 -17.36
CA ILE A 170 10.65 -15.96 -16.14
C ILE A 170 10.76 -14.47 -16.48
N ALA A 171 11.76 -14.07 -17.24
CA ALA A 171 11.92 -12.68 -17.65
C ALA A 171 10.67 -12.15 -18.35
N ARG A 172 10.16 -12.88 -19.33
CA ARG A 172 8.96 -12.51 -20.11
C ARG A 172 7.67 -12.53 -19.26
N ALA A 173 7.49 -13.53 -18.41
CA ALA A 173 6.23 -13.73 -17.69
C ALA A 173 6.12 -12.91 -16.38
N SER A 174 7.24 -12.50 -15.82
CA SER A 174 7.28 -11.82 -14.52
C SER A 174 8.02 -10.48 -14.59
N THR A 175 9.28 -10.49 -14.99
CA THR A 175 10.17 -9.32 -14.87
C THR A 175 9.69 -8.12 -15.69
N VAL A 176 9.31 -8.35 -16.96
CA VAL A 176 8.83 -7.29 -17.88
C VAL A 176 7.57 -6.64 -17.31
N MET A 177 6.66 -7.43 -16.75
CA MET A 177 5.36 -6.96 -16.27
C MET A 177 5.44 -6.13 -14.98
N LYS A 178 6.57 -6.13 -14.27
CA LYS A 178 6.69 -5.45 -12.96
C LYS A 178 6.57 -3.93 -13.02
N LEU A 179 6.86 -3.31 -14.15
CA LEU A 179 6.68 -1.88 -14.39
C LEU A 179 5.40 -1.53 -15.16
N ASP A 180 4.72 -2.47 -15.77
CA ASP A 180 3.53 -2.20 -16.61
C ASP A 180 2.44 -1.43 -15.86
N TYR A 181 2.22 -1.79 -14.59
CA TYR A 181 1.27 -1.10 -13.73
C TYR A 181 1.64 0.37 -13.54
N HIS A 182 2.92 0.66 -13.30
CA HIS A 182 3.42 2.03 -13.15
C HIS A 182 3.41 2.81 -14.48
N LEU A 183 3.78 2.14 -15.59
CA LEU A 183 3.72 2.73 -16.93
C LEU A 183 2.32 3.20 -17.32
N SER A 184 1.29 2.50 -16.81
CA SER A 184 -0.10 2.82 -17.12
C SER A 184 -0.65 3.98 -16.28
N LEU A 185 -0.04 4.31 -15.13
CA LEU A 185 -0.62 5.21 -14.13
C LEU A 185 0.27 6.40 -13.75
N CYS A 186 1.58 6.33 -14.00
CA CYS A 186 2.49 7.45 -13.79
C CYS A 186 2.63 8.32 -15.04
N TYR A 187 3.01 9.59 -14.86
CA TYR A 187 3.27 10.48 -15.99
C TYR A 187 4.48 9.98 -16.79
N PRO A 188 4.42 10.01 -18.15
CA PRO A 188 5.52 9.55 -19.02
C PRO A 188 6.87 10.22 -18.70
N THR A 189 6.87 11.50 -18.39
CA THR A 189 8.07 12.28 -18.02
C THR A 189 8.75 11.79 -16.75
N ASP A 190 8.00 11.18 -15.83
CA ASP A 190 8.55 10.65 -14.58
C ASP A 190 9.01 9.21 -14.76
N MET A 191 8.43 8.49 -15.74
CA MET A 191 8.76 7.11 -16.06
C MET A 191 9.98 6.95 -16.99
N GLU A 192 10.35 7.97 -17.73
CA GLU A 192 11.33 7.86 -18.83
C GLU A 192 12.66 7.22 -18.41
N VAL A 193 13.21 7.65 -17.27
CA VAL A 193 14.48 7.14 -16.76
C VAL A 193 14.33 5.69 -16.32
N ALA A 194 13.28 5.38 -15.54
CA ALA A 194 13.00 4.04 -15.03
C ALA A 194 12.75 3.04 -16.19
N ALA A 195 12.01 3.46 -17.22
CA ALA A 195 11.76 2.64 -18.41
C ALA A 195 13.06 2.32 -19.15
N ARG A 196 13.91 3.32 -19.38
CA ARG A 196 15.23 3.11 -20.04
C ARG A 196 16.18 2.23 -19.22
N GLU A 197 16.16 2.35 -17.90
CA GLU A 197 16.94 1.48 -17.02
C GLU A 197 16.41 0.04 -17.08
N MET A 198 15.10 -0.14 -17.10
CA MET A 198 14.46 -1.45 -17.24
C MET A 198 14.81 -2.12 -18.58
N ASP A 199 14.77 -1.37 -19.70
CA ASP A 199 15.16 -1.87 -21.02
C ASP A 199 16.62 -2.36 -21.10
N ARG A 200 17.50 -1.85 -20.23
CA ARG A 200 18.90 -2.31 -20.14
C ARG A 200 19.08 -3.57 -19.32
N LEU A 201 18.10 -3.92 -18.48
CA LEU A 201 18.14 -5.14 -17.65
C LEU A 201 17.65 -6.37 -18.44
N LEU A 202 16.88 -6.15 -19.50
CA LEU A 202 16.28 -7.18 -20.37
C LEU A 202 17.13 -7.44 -21.60
#